data_6debaaf6de5a61c1573fca1eecbcdf37
#
_entry.id   6debaaf6de5a61c1573fca1eecbcdf37
#
_cell.length_a   1.000
_cell.length_b   1.000
_cell.length_c   1.000
_cell.angle_alpha   90.00
_cell.angle_beta   90.00
_cell.angle_gamma   90.00
#
_symmetry.space_group_name_H-M   'P 1'
#
loop_
_entity.id
_entity.type
_entity.pdbx_description
1 polymer ?
#
loop_
_entity_poly.entity_id
_entity_poly.type
_entity_poly.pdbx_seq_one_letter_code
_entity_poly.pdbx_strand_id
1 'polypeptide(L)'
;MRNQEKIFVIGHKNPDTDSICSAIAYADIKNRTSQKVKYIPKRAGQINEETEYVLNRFGMQPPGYLSNIGTQIKDMDIRMSPEADKSMSLKNAWDLMMDKSIVSLPIRDREGQLEGLITIGDIAKTYMDTTDSYLLSRAKTQYRRIAETIAGTVVEGNEHGYFTKGKVLVGTANPEMLKAYIESDDLIIMGDREEDHLQAIAQNVSCIIVGMGIEVSEKVIKLAHEREIVIIMSPYDTFTIARLINQSIPVRYIMKTDTVSYTHLRAHETLRHL
;
A
#
# COMPACT_ATOMS: atom_id res chain seq x y z
N MET A 1 34.44 -1.47 -13.89
CA MET A 1 35.33 -0.79 -12.92
C MET A 1 34.55 -0.70 -11.60
N ARG A 2 35.01 -1.32 -10.52
CA ARG A 2 34.35 -1.19 -9.20
C ARG A 2 34.46 0.25 -8.75
N ASN A 3 33.32 0.89 -8.49
CA ASN A 3 33.30 2.24 -7.91
C ASN A 3 34.00 2.20 -6.55
N GLN A 4 35.20 2.79 -6.46
CA GLN A 4 35.96 2.84 -5.23
C GLN A 4 35.21 3.79 -4.26
N GLU A 5 34.93 3.33 -3.06
CA GLU A 5 34.30 4.14 -2.03
C GLU A 5 35.11 5.42 -1.79
N LYS A 6 34.42 6.57 -1.67
CA LYS A 6 35.07 7.88 -1.47
C LYS A 6 34.79 8.40 -0.08
N ILE A 7 35.79 8.71 0.66
CA ILE A 7 35.68 9.36 1.98
C ILE A 7 36.23 10.78 1.87
N PHE A 8 35.42 11.77 2.25
CA PHE A 8 35.86 13.16 2.32
C PHE A 8 36.51 13.43 3.67
N VAL A 9 37.70 14.05 3.62
CA VAL A 9 38.46 14.50 4.79
C VAL A 9 38.27 16.00 4.89
N ILE A 10 37.66 16.45 5.97
CA ILE A 10 37.27 17.84 6.15
C ILE A 10 37.66 18.31 7.54
N GLY A 11 38.15 19.55 7.67
CA GLY A 11 38.40 20.22 8.94
C GLY A 11 37.15 20.99 9.42
N HIS A 12 37.40 22.02 10.22
CA HIS A 12 36.30 22.84 10.75
C HIS A 12 35.68 23.81 9.72
N LYS A 13 34.52 24.39 10.07
CA LYS A 13 33.70 25.19 9.17
C LYS A 13 34.40 26.43 8.62
N ASN A 14 35.18 27.11 9.43
CA ASN A 14 35.99 28.28 9.06
C ASN A 14 37.45 27.83 8.98
N PRO A 15 37.90 27.24 7.85
CA PRO A 15 39.17 26.57 7.77
C PRO A 15 40.34 27.60 7.84
N ASP A 16 41.23 27.37 8.75
CA ASP A 16 42.53 28.01 8.80
C ASP A 16 43.62 27.16 8.10
N THR A 17 44.86 27.61 8.10
CA THR A 17 45.97 26.94 7.44
C THR A 17 46.20 25.53 7.99
N ASP A 18 46.07 25.34 9.30
CA ASP A 18 46.23 24.04 9.94
C ASP A 18 45.14 23.07 9.51
N SER A 19 43.88 23.51 9.53
CA SER A 19 42.73 22.72 9.10
C SER A 19 42.86 22.21 7.66
N ILE A 20 43.31 23.08 6.74
CA ILE A 20 43.47 22.73 5.33
C ILE A 20 44.66 21.79 5.12
N CYS A 21 45.82 22.12 5.70
CA CYS A 21 47.02 21.31 5.57
C CYS A 21 46.84 19.91 6.18
N SER A 22 46.21 19.83 7.35
CA SER A 22 45.92 18.56 8.00
C SER A 22 45.01 17.67 7.19
N ALA A 23 43.96 18.24 6.57
CA ALA A 23 43.05 17.49 5.70
C ALA A 23 43.78 16.92 4.48
N ILE A 24 44.66 17.72 3.84
CA ILE A 24 45.45 17.26 2.70
C ILE A 24 46.42 16.14 3.11
N ALA A 25 47.20 16.38 4.19
CA ALA A 25 48.20 15.43 4.68
C ALA A 25 47.55 14.10 5.10
N TYR A 26 46.43 14.14 5.82
CA TYR A 26 45.72 12.95 6.25
C TYR A 26 45.20 12.16 5.05
N ALA A 27 44.59 12.83 4.08
CA ALA A 27 44.09 12.18 2.87
C ALA A 27 45.23 11.51 2.07
N ASP A 28 46.40 12.16 1.95
CA ASP A 28 47.59 11.61 1.27
C ASP A 28 48.07 10.34 1.98
N ILE A 29 48.30 10.41 3.30
CA ILE A 29 48.74 9.26 4.10
C ILE A 29 47.78 8.09 3.97
N LYS A 30 46.50 8.34 4.09
CA LYS A 30 45.45 7.29 3.95
C LYS A 30 45.39 6.68 2.55
N ASN A 31 45.57 7.47 1.51
CA ASN A 31 45.58 6.98 0.13
C ASN A 31 46.82 6.11 -0.17
N ARG A 32 47.96 6.37 0.52
CA ARG A 32 49.16 5.54 0.41
C ARG A 32 49.03 4.22 1.17
N THR A 33 48.26 4.20 2.25
CA THR A 33 48.09 3.02 3.12
C THR A 33 46.85 2.19 2.83
N SER A 34 45.85 2.71 2.11
CA SER A 34 44.59 2.05 1.80
C SER A 34 44.34 1.96 0.27
N GLN A 35 44.13 0.75 -0.24
CA GLN A 35 43.78 0.53 -1.65
C GLN A 35 42.28 0.41 -1.90
N LYS A 36 41.46 0.22 -0.86
CA LYS A 36 40.03 -0.04 -0.97
C LYS A 36 39.17 1.21 -1.08
N VAL A 37 39.64 2.32 -0.45
CA VAL A 37 38.89 3.56 -0.28
C VAL A 37 39.73 4.71 -0.79
N LYS A 38 39.13 5.69 -1.46
CA LYS A 38 39.79 6.92 -1.90
C LYS A 38 39.47 8.08 -0.93
N TYR A 39 40.48 8.59 -0.23
CA TYR A 39 40.33 9.74 0.64
C TYR A 39 40.55 11.03 -0.17
N ILE A 40 39.59 11.96 -0.08
CA ILE A 40 39.60 13.20 -0.87
C ILE A 40 39.54 14.38 0.12
N PRO A 41 40.56 15.26 0.17
CA PRO A 41 40.50 16.43 1.02
C PRO A 41 39.43 17.40 0.49
N LYS A 42 38.68 17.99 1.42
CA LYS A 42 37.61 18.95 1.14
C LYS A 42 37.71 20.11 2.16
N ARG A 43 37.05 21.25 1.86
CA ARG A 43 36.94 22.39 2.77
C ARG A 43 35.46 22.76 2.95
N ALA A 44 35.12 23.24 4.15
CA ALA A 44 33.76 23.67 4.50
C ALA A 44 33.57 25.19 4.43
N GLY A 45 34.63 25.95 4.20
CA GLY A 45 34.62 27.40 4.14
C GLY A 45 35.62 27.97 3.13
N GLN A 46 35.70 29.31 3.06
CA GLN A 46 36.70 30.00 2.26
C GLN A 46 38.07 29.89 2.94
N ILE A 47 39.11 29.80 2.14
CA ILE A 47 40.50 29.85 2.62
C ILE A 47 40.88 31.31 2.83
N ASN A 48 41.74 31.55 3.83
CA ASN A 48 42.31 32.88 4.10
C ASN A 48 43.61 33.08 3.30
N GLU A 49 44.12 34.31 3.28
CA GLU A 49 45.32 34.70 2.52
C GLU A 49 46.56 33.92 2.95
N GLU A 50 46.71 33.64 4.26
CA GLU A 50 47.78 32.82 4.79
C GLU A 50 47.76 31.39 4.22
N THR A 51 46.59 30.77 4.23
CA THR A 51 46.40 29.43 3.66
C THR A 51 46.73 29.44 2.15
N GLU A 52 46.26 30.43 1.44
CA GLU A 52 46.53 30.58 0.00
C GLU A 52 48.02 30.74 -0.28
N TYR A 53 48.72 31.58 0.53
CA TYR A 53 50.17 31.74 0.43
C TYR A 53 50.91 30.40 0.66
N VAL A 54 50.53 29.65 1.71
CA VAL A 54 51.17 28.36 2.04
C VAL A 54 50.95 27.35 0.92
N LEU A 55 49.71 27.20 0.43
CA LEU A 55 49.40 26.27 -0.65
C LEU A 55 50.21 26.61 -1.91
N ASN A 56 50.23 27.87 -2.30
CA ASN A 56 50.99 28.34 -3.46
C ASN A 56 52.50 28.10 -3.29
N ARG A 57 53.02 28.32 -2.09
CA ARG A 57 54.46 28.11 -1.76
C ARG A 57 54.89 26.65 -1.97
N PHE A 58 53.95 25.69 -1.72
CA PHE A 58 54.24 24.26 -1.87
C PHE A 58 53.63 23.67 -3.16
N GLY A 59 53.14 24.48 -4.08
CA GLY A 59 52.56 24.03 -5.36
C GLY A 59 51.29 23.15 -5.20
N MET A 60 50.57 23.34 -4.09
CA MET A 60 49.35 22.55 -3.78
C MET A 60 48.08 23.29 -4.22
N GLN A 61 47.15 22.56 -4.78
CA GLN A 61 45.84 23.12 -5.10
C GLN A 61 44.93 23.11 -3.86
N PRO A 62 44.10 24.16 -3.66
CA PRO A 62 43.12 24.21 -2.60
C PRO A 62 42.14 23.02 -2.68
N PRO A 63 41.79 22.38 -1.53
CA PRO A 63 40.76 21.37 -1.51
C PRO A 63 39.41 21.89 -2.04
N GLY A 64 38.71 21.07 -2.80
CA GLY A 64 37.42 21.42 -3.34
C GLY A 64 36.40 21.77 -2.24
N TYR A 65 35.61 22.82 -2.45
CA TYR A 65 34.55 23.24 -1.51
C TYR A 65 33.46 22.18 -1.39
N LEU A 66 33.03 21.92 -0.14
CA LEU A 66 31.91 21.06 0.18
C LEU A 66 30.80 21.89 0.81
N SER A 67 29.79 22.25 0.03
CA SER A 67 28.72 23.15 0.44
C SER A 67 27.69 22.52 1.40
N ASN A 68 27.57 21.19 1.37
CA ASN A 68 26.62 20.46 2.19
C ASN A 68 27.18 19.08 2.56
N ILE A 69 27.19 18.78 3.85
CA ILE A 69 27.61 17.49 4.42
C ILE A 69 26.41 16.70 4.94
N GLY A 70 25.19 17.22 4.81
CA GLY A 70 23.96 16.49 5.16
C GLY A 70 23.73 15.31 4.23
N THR A 71 23.16 14.26 4.76
CA THR A 71 22.73 13.07 3.98
C THR A 71 21.82 13.49 2.84
N GLN A 72 22.18 13.12 1.63
CA GLN A 72 21.38 13.40 0.43
C GLN A 72 20.51 12.18 0.10
N ILE A 73 19.41 12.39 -0.62
CA ILE A 73 18.52 11.30 -1.05
C ILE A 73 19.28 10.21 -1.80
N LYS A 74 20.29 10.59 -2.60
CA LYS A 74 21.14 9.62 -3.34
C LYS A 74 21.99 8.71 -2.44
N ASP A 75 22.22 9.11 -1.18
CA ASP A 75 23.02 8.38 -0.20
C ASP A 75 22.15 7.47 0.68
N MET A 76 20.82 7.52 0.48
CA MET A 76 19.85 6.69 1.21
C MET A 76 19.64 5.35 0.50
N ASP A 77 19.53 4.30 1.30
CA ASP A 77 19.05 2.99 0.82
C ASP A 77 17.52 3.06 0.62
N ILE A 78 17.11 3.44 -0.58
CA ILE A 78 15.69 3.58 -0.93
C ILE A 78 15.18 2.22 -1.37
N ARG A 79 14.32 1.62 -0.54
CA ARG A 79 13.62 0.39 -0.91
C ARG A 79 12.53 0.68 -1.93
N MET A 80 12.54 -0.08 -3.02
CA MET A 80 11.45 -0.02 -3.99
C MET A 80 10.18 -0.57 -3.34
N SER A 81 9.11 0.23 -3.37
CA SER A 81 7.80 -0.22 -2.88
C SER A 81 7.14 -1.14 -3.91
N PRO A 82 6.42 -2.19 -3.47
CA PRO A 82 5.62 -2.99 -4.38
C PRO A 82 4.55 -2.13 -5.07
N GLU A 83 4.20 -2.53 -6.28
CA GLU A 83 3.15 -1.85 -7.03
C GLU A 83 1.77 -2.34 -6.58
N ALA A 84 0.85 -1.41 -6.42
CA ALA A 84 -0.55 -1.67 -6.14
C ALA A 84 -1.42 -0.66 -6.91
N ASP A 85 -2.54 -1.16 -7.43
CA ASP A 85 -3.52 -0.33 -8.11
C ASP A 85 -4.75 -0.06 -7.23
N LYS A 86 -5.50 0.98 -7.55
CA LYS A 86 -6.67 1.43 -6.79
C LYS A 86 -7.85 0.45 -6.74
N SER A 87 -7.87 -0.56 -7.62
CA SER A 87 -8.92 -1.60 -7.66
C SER A 87 -8.58 -2.81 -6.78
N MET A 88 -7.36 -2.89 -6.25
CA MET A 88 -6.93 -3.97 -5.34
C MET A 88 -7.87 -4.03 -4.13
N SER A 89 -8.23 -5.24 -3.67
CA SER A 89 -9.01 -5.42 -2.44
C SER A 89 -8.17 -5.12 -1.20
N LEU A 90 -8.84 -4.74 -0.09
CA LEU A 90 -8.14 -4.57 1.19
C LEU A 90 -7.43 -5.86 1.63
N LYS A 91 -8.03 -7.02 1.36
CA LYS A 91 -7.41 -8.33 1.64
C LYS A 91 -6.06 -8.46 0.93
N ASN A 92 -6.03 -8.22 -0.38
CA ASN A 92 -4.81 -8.33 -1.16
C ASN A 92 -3.76 -7.27 -0.77
N ALA A 93 -4.21 -6.04 -0.45
CA ALA A 93 -3.32 -5.00 0.05
C ALA A 93 -2.70 -5.38 1.39
N TRP A 94 -3.49 -5.92 2.32
CA TRP A 94 -3.00 -6.43 3.60
C TRP A 94 -1.98 -7.55 3.42
N ASP A 95 -2.30 -8.57 2.60
CA ASP A 95 -1.41 -9.70 2.36
C ASP A 95 -0.08 -9.24 1.76
N LEU A 96 -0.13 -8.31 0.79
CA LEU A 96 1.06 -7.71 0.18
C LEU A 96 1.90 -6.94 1.21
N MET A 97 1.26 -6.16 2.08
CA MET A 97 1.95 -5.40 3.13
C MET A 97 2.64 -6.33 4.14
N MET A 98 1.98 -7.43 4.52
CA MET A 98 2.54 -8.43 5.43
C MET A 98 3.71 -9.19 4.80
N ASP A 99 3.55 -9.66 3.55
CA ASP A 99 4.62 -10.37 2.81
C ASP A 99 5.87 -9.50 2.65
N LYS A 100 5.71 -8.23 2.36
CA LYS A 100 6.83 -7.28 2.18
C LYS A 100 7.29 -6.60 3.45
N SER A 101 6.65 -6.87 4.59
CA SER A 101 6.94 -6.23 5.89
C SER A 101 6.94 -4.69 5.80
N ILE A 102 5.93 -4.13 5.12
CA ILE A 102 5.73 -2.68 4.96
C ILE A 102 4.47 -2.22 5.68
N VAL A 103 4.49 -1.01 6.22
CA VAL A 103 3.38 -0.41 6.96
C VAL A 103 2.57 0.58 6.13
N SER A 104 3.06 0.93 4.94
CA SER A 104 2.44 1.87 4.02
C SER A 104 2.60 1.35 2.59
N LEU A 105 1.51 1.40 1.81
CA LEU A 105 1.48 0.91 0.43
C LEU A 105 1.06 2.06 -0.49
N PRO A 106 1.95 2.56 -1.37
CA PRO A 106 1.60 3.55 -2.38
C PRO A 106 0.74 2.93 -3.47
N ILE A 107 -0.29 3.68 -3.85
CA ILE A 107 -1.21 3.31 -4.95
C ILE A 107 -0.84 4.15 -6.16
N ARG A 108 -0.64 3.48 -7.29
CA ARG A 108 -0.27 4.11 -8.56
C ARG A 108 -1.41 4.01 -9.57
N ASP A 109 -1.46 4.98 -10.46
CA ASP A 109 -2.30 4.93 -11.65
C ASP A 109 -1.64 4.07 -12.75
N ARG A 110 -2.30 4.00 -13.92
CA ARG A 110 -1.80 3.24 -15.07
C ARG A 110 -0.55 3.82 -15.71
N GLU A 111 -0.29 5.10 -15.50
CA GLU A 111 0.90 5.84 -15.93
C GLU A 111 2.06 5.72 -14.91
N GLY A 112 1.85 5.00 -13.80
CA GLY A 112 2.85 4.82 -12.72
C GLY A 112 2.97 6.02 -11.79
N GLN A 113 2.07 7.02 -11.87
CA GLN A 113 2.06 8.17 -10.97
C GLN A 113 1.42 7.80 -9.64
N LEU A 114 1.87 8.45 -8.56
CA LEU A 114 1.31 8.25 -7.23
C LEU A 114 -0.11 8.85 -7.17
N GLU A 115 -1.13 8.00 -7.02
CA GLU A 115 -2.54 8.40 -6.90
C GLU A 115 -2.97 8.50 -5.43
N GLY A 116 -2.39 7.71 -4.56
CA GLY A 116 -2.72 7.71 -3.14
C GLY A 116 -1.82 6.81 -2.31
N LEU A 117 -2.13 6.74 -1.03
CA LEU A 117 -1.43 5.90 -0.07
C LEU A 117 -2.42 5.24 0.88
N ILE A 118 -2.18 3.98 1.23
CA ILE A 118 -2.90 3.26 2.27
C ILE A 118 -1.92 2.81 3.36
N THR A 119 -2.34 2.88 4.62
CA THR A 119 -1.57 2.39 5.75
C THR A 119 -2.28 1.24 6.46
N ILE A 120 -1.54 0.47 7.26
CA ILE A 120 -2.13 -0.56 8.15
C ILE A 120 -3.21 0.07 9.05
N GLY A 121 -2.99 1.31 9.53
CA GLY A 121 -3.97 2.02 10.35
C GLY A 121 -5.29 2.33 9.62
N ASP A 122 -5.23 2.64 8.32
CA ASP A 122 -6.44 2.89 7.51
C ASP A 122 -7.25 1.59 7.34
N ILE A 123 -6.57 0.46 7.10
CA ILE A 123 -7.21 -0.86 7.02
C ILE A 123 -7.84 -1.24 8.37
N ALA A 124 -7.08 -1.10 9.47
CA ALA A 124 -7.57 -1.43 10.80
C ALA A 124 -8.79 -0.59 11.19
N LYS A 125 -8.78 0.72 10.91
CA LYS A 125 -9.93 1.59 11.16
C LYS A 125 -11.17 1.12 10.40
N THR A 126 -11.03 0.82 9.11
CA THR A 126 -12.15 0.33 8.28
C THR A 126 -12.68 -1.01 8.78
N TYR A 127 -11.80 -1.89 9.26
CA TYR A 127 -12.20 -3.19 9.82
C TYR A 127 -12.92 -3.07 11.16
N MET A 128 -12.59 -2.07 11.97
CA MET A 128 -13.25 -1.82 13.27
C MET A 128 -14.60 -1.10 13.12
N ASP A 129 -14.83 -0.40 12.01
CA ASP A 129 -16.08 0.31 11.72
C ASP A 129 -17.07 -0.63 11.01
N THR A 130 -17.56 -1.63 11.76
CA THR A 130 -18.31 -2.79 11.24
C THR A 130 -19.83 -2.58 11.16
N THR A 131 -20.35 -1.44 11.56
CA THR A 131 -21.81 -1.22 11.65
C THR A 131 -22.48 -0.89 10.31
N ASP A 132 -21.69 -0.66 9.25
CA ASP A 132 -22.17 -0.21 7.97
C ASP A 132 -22.43 -1.35 6.98
N SER A 133 -23.67 -1.82 6.93
CA SER A 133 -24.10 -2.86 5.97
C SER A 133 -24.07 -2.41 4.51
N TYR A 134 -23.98 -1.11 4.21
CA TYR A 134 -23.90 -0.54 2.86
C TYR A 134 -22.47 -0.31 2.38
N LEU A 135 -21.47 -0.68 3.17
CA LEU A 135 -20.05 -0.41 2.88
C LEU A 135 -19.63 -0.91 1.49
N LEU A 136 -20.00 -2.16 1.13
CA LEU A 136 -19.63 -2.77 -0.15
C LEU A 136 -20.22 -2.04 -1.35
N SER A 137 -21.51 -1.66 -1.26
CA SER A 137 -22.19 -0.95 -2.35
C SER A 137 -21.68 0.48 -2.50
N ARG A 138 -21.44 1.20 -1.41
CA ARG A 138 -20.82 2.53 -1.46
C ARG A 138 -19.40 2.50 -2.03
N ALA A 139 -18.63 1.46 -1.70
CA ALA A 139 -17.29 1.26 -2.24
C ALA A 139 -17.30 0.81 -3.71
N LYS A 140 -18.48 0.50 -4.27
CA LYS A 140 -18.66 -0.08 -5.62
C LYS A 140 -17.75 -1.29 -5.80
N THR A 141 -17.97 -2.30 -4.95
CA THR A 141 -17.14 -3.49 -4.89
C THR A 141 -17.45 -4.42 -6.06
N GLN A 142 -16.43 -4.88 -6.77
CA GLN A 142 -16.59 -5.82 -7.89
C GLN A 142 -16.90 -7.22 -7.39
N TYR A 143 -17.86 -7.94 -8.02
CA TYR A 143 -18.24 -9.29 -7.61
C TYR A 143 -17.08 -10.28 -7.63
N ARG A 144 -16.18 -10.19 -8.60
CA ARG A 144 -14.95 -10.96 -8.64
C ARG A 144 -14.11 -10.77 -7.38
N ARG A 145 -13.97 -9.54 -6.87
CA ARG A 145 -13.20 -9.25 -5.64
C ARG A 145 -13.88 -9.82 -4.40
N ILE A 146 -15.22 -9.82 -4.39
CA ILE A 146 -16.00 -10.49 -3.33
C ILE A 146 -15.68 -11.98 -3.37
N ALA A 147 -15.81 -12.63 -4.51
CA ALA A 147 -15.54 -14.05 -4.69
C ALA A 147 -14.11 -14.40 -4.27
N GLU A 148 -13.09 -13.70 -4.79
CA GLU A 148 -11.68 -13.92 -4.44
C GLU A 148 -11.43 -13.81 -2.92
N THR A 149 -12.05 -12.84 -2.24
CA THR A 149 -11.87 -12.61 -0.80
C THR A 149 -12.41 -13.73 0.07
N ILE A 150 -13.51 -14.34 -0.36
CA ILE A 150 -14.17 -15.45 0.36
C ILE A 150 -13.80 -16.84 -0.22
N ALA A 151 -12.72 -16.93 -0.99
CA ALA A 151 -12.28 -18.14 -1.69
C ALA A 151 -13.40 -18.80 -2.51
N GLY A 152 -14.33 -17.99 -3.04
CA GLY A 152 -15.51 -18.45 -3.76
C GLY A 152 -15.33 -18.38 -5.28
N THR A 153 -16.32 -18.95 -5.97
CA THR A 153 -16.44 -18.93 -7.42
C THR A 153 -17.78 -18.34 -7.82
N VAL A 154 -17.79 -17.44 -8.81
CA VAL A 154 -19.03 -16.95 -9.42
C VAL A 154 -19.56 -18.06 -10.32
N VAL A 155 -20.72 -18.60 -10.00
CA VAL A 155 -21.37 -19.69 -10.74
C VAL A 155 -22.46 -19.19 -11.70
N GLU A 156 -22.98 -17.98 -11.46
CA GLU A 156 -23.92 -17.30 -12.33
C GLU A 156 -23.72 -15.78 -12.26
N GLY A 157 -23.96 -15.10 -13.38
CA GLY A 157 -23.93 -13.65 -13.51
C GLY A 157 -22.56 -13.06 -13.90
N ASN A 158 -22.49 -11.74 -14.00
CA ASN A 158 -21.30 -11.03 -14.44
C ASN A 158 -20.30 -10.80 -13.30
N GLU A 159 -19.23 -11.59 -13.23
CA GLU A 159 -18.16 -11.42 -12.22
C GLU A 159 -17.44 -10.06 -12.27
N HIS A 160 -17.44 -9.41 -13.44
CA HIS A 160 -16.83 -8.09 -13.63
C HIS A 160 -17.79 -6.94 -13.29
N GLY A 161 -19.04 -7.24 -13.00
CA GLY A 161 -20.03 -6.30 -12.50
C GLY A 161 -19.67 -5.79 -11.08
N TYR A 162 -20.39 -4.75 -10.67
CA TYR A 162 -20.15 -4.09 -9.39
C TYR A 162 -21.39 -4.09 -8.52
N PHE A 163 -21.25 -4.42 -7.25
CA PHE A 163 -22.25 -4.22 -6.23
C PHE A 163 -22.31 -2.71 -5.89
N THR A 164 -23.36 -2.04 -6.33
CA THR A 164 -23.46 -0.57 -6.28
C THR A 164 -24.64 -0.05 -5.47
N LYS A 165 -25.57 -0.93 -5.09
CA LYS A 165 -26.77 -0.63 -4.32
C LYS A 165 -27.08 -1.78 -3.36
N GLY A 166 -27.91 -1.50 -2.36
CA GLY A 166 -28.33 -2.47 -1.37
C GLY A 166 -27.35 -2.65 -0.22
N LYS A 167 -27.77 -3.41 0.75
CA LYS A 167 -26.99 -3.79 1.96
C LYS A 167 -26.56 -5.24 1.91
N VAL A 168 -25.61 -5.59 2.76
CA VAL A 168 -25.21 -6.99 2.98
C VAL A 168 -26.01 -7.56 4.13
N LEU A 169 -26.66 -8.70 3.92
CA LEU A 169 -27.46 -9.43 4.90
C LEU A 169 -26.97 -10.86 5.06
N VAL A 170 -27.22 -11.45 6.24
CA VAL A 170 -27.07 -12.89 6.48
C VAL A 170 -28.46 -13.50 6.64
N GLY A 171 -28.83 -14.39 5.72
CA GLY A 171 -30.14 -15.01 5.65
C GLY A 171 -30.31 -16.19 6.60
N THR A 172 -30.32 -15.92 7.91
CA THR A 172 -30.50 -16.94 8.97
C THR A 172 -31.87 -16.89 9.63
N ALA A 173 -32.68 -15.89 9.32
CA ALA A 173 -34.02 -15.74 9.85
C ALA A 173 -35.00 -16.75 9.21
N ASN A 174 -36.19 -16.92 9.82
CA ASN A 174 -37.23 -17.70 9.18
C ASN A 174 -37.71 -17.00 7.89
N PRO A 175 -38.31 -17.75 6.93
CA PRO A 175 -38.68 -17.22 5.61
C PRO A 175 -39.57 -15.97 5.66
N GLU A 176 -40.53 -15.90 6.59
CA GLU A 176 -41.42 -14.73 6.70
C GLU A 176 -40.72 -13.48 7.16
N MET A 177 -39.85 -13.60 8.17
CA MET A 177 -39.00 -12.50 8.65
C MET A 177 -37.98 -12.10 7.58
N LEU A 178 -37.37 -13.08 6.92
CA LEU A 178 -36.39 -12.83 5.87
C LEU A 178 -37.03 -12.00 4.74
N LYS A 179 -38.23 -12.34 4.32
CA LYS A 179 -39.01 -11.60 3.30
C LYS A 179 -39.26 -10.14 3.69
N ALA A 180 -39.45 -9.85 4.97
CA ALA A 180 -39.66 -8.47 5.44
C ALA A 180 -38.38 -7.64 5.51
N TYR A 181 -37.20 -8.31 5.58
CA TYR A 181 -35.90 -7.66 5.72
C TYR A 181 -35.14 -7.47 4.41
N ILE A 182 -35.40 -8.34 3.42
CA ILE A 182 -34.77 -8.27 2.10
C ILE A 182 -35.38 -7.12 1.31
N GLU A 183 -34.54 -6.28 0.77
CA GLU A 183 -34.88 -5.25 -0.19
C GLU A 183 -34.31 -5.57 -1.57
N SER A 184 -34.86 -4.94 -2.61
CA SER A 184 -34.27 -5.04 -3.94
C SER A 184 -32.83 -4.56 -3.94
N ASP A 185 -32.01 -5.18 -4.78
CA ASP A 185 -30.57 -4.89 -4.92
C ASP A 185 -29.68 -5.35 -3.73
N ASP A 186 -30.22 -5.98 -2.66
CA ASP A 186 -29.42 -6.48 -1.55
C ASP A 186 -28.46 -7.60 -1.98
N LEU A 187 -27.38 -7.79 -1.21
CA LEU A 187 -26.50 -8.95 -1.27
C LEU A 187 -26.76 -9.82 -0.04
N ILE A 188 -27.04 -11.12 -0.26
CA ILE A 188 -27.43 -12.02 0.83
C ILE A 188 -26.49 -13.22 0.92
N ILE A 189 -26.00 -13.47 2.14
CA ILE A 189 -25.21 -14.64 2.49
C ILE A 189 -26.16 -15.70 3.05
N MET A 190 -26.22 -16.88 2.44
CA MET A 190 -27.18 -17.93 2.74
C MET A 190 -26.53 -19.30 2.89
N GLY A 191 -27.25 -20.25 3.48
CA GLY A 191 -26.90 -21.66 3.56
C GLY A 191 -27.49 -22.47 2.42
N ASP A 192 -27.92 -23.70 2.75
CA ASP A 192 -28.29 -24.76 1.82
C ASP A 192 -29.78 -24.82 1.41
N ARG A 193 -30.62 -23.97 1.98
CA ARG A 193 -32.09 -24.07 1.72
C ARG A 193 -32.46 -23.43 0.39
N GLU A 194 -32.82 -24.27 -0.59
CA GLU A 194 -33.25 -23.82 -1.93
C GLU A 194 -34.43 -22.85 -1.87
N GLU A 195 -35.35 -23.04 -0.94
CA GLU A 195 -36.53 -22.17 -0.77
C GLU A 195 -36.12 -20.73 -0.43
N ASP A 196 -35.08 -20.55 0.39
CA ASP A 196 -34.55 -19.24 0.75
C ASP A 196 -33.87 -18.57 -0.46
N HIS A 197 -33.15 -19.35 -1.28
CA HIS A 197 -32.56 -18.85 -2.54
C HIS A 197 -33.66 -18.37 -3.51
N LEU A 198 -34.69 -19.14 -3.71
CA LEU A 198 -35.81 -18.78 -4.57
C LEU A 198 -36.56 -17.54 -4.07
N GLN A 199 -36.69 -17.41 -2.75
CA GLN A 199 -37.29 -16.22 -2.15
C GLN A 199 -36.44 -14.98 -2.34
N ALA A 200 -35.14 -15.07 -2.18
CA ALA A 200 -34.20 -13.96 -2.43
C ALA A 200 -34.28 -13.49 -3.90
N ILE A 201 -34.31 -14.45 -4.84
CA ILE A 201 -34.49 -14.14 -6.26
C ILE A 201 -35.83 -13.43 -6.50
N ALA A 202 -36.91 -13.86 -5.85
CA ALA A 202 -38.22 -13.24 -5.98
C ALA A 202 -38.26 -11.79 -5.49
N GLN A 203 -37.37 -11.39 -4.56
CA GLN A 203 -37.22 -10.02 -4.07
C GLN A 203 -36.25 -9.17 -4.93
N ASN A 204 -35.74 -9.71 -6.05
CA ASN A 204 -34.77 -9.02 -6.94
C ASN A 204 -33.51 -8.56 -6.24
N VAL A 205 -32.90 -9.43 -5.44
CA VAL A 205 -31.57 -9.17 -4.87
C VAL A 205 -30.53 -9.06 -5.98
N SER A 206 -29.42 -8.38 -5.74
CA SER A 206 -28.35 -8.29 -6.75
C SER A 206 -27.36 -9.45 -6.68
N CYS A 207 -27.20 -10.06 -5.49
CA CYS A 207 -26.25 -11.17 -5.32
C CYS A 207 -26.69 -12.12 -4.21
N ILE A 208 -26.48 -13.43 -4.44
CA ILE A 208 -26.61 -14.48 -3.44
C ILE A 208 -25.24 -15.13 -3.25
N ILE A 209 -24.77 -15.21 -2.01
CA ILE A 209 -23.58 -15.98 -1.65
C ILE A 209 -23.99 -17.22 -0.89
N VAL A 210 -23.67 -18.39 -1.44
CA VAL A 210 -23.97 -19.69 -0.84
C VAL A 210 -22.71 -20.24 -0.18
N GLY A 211 -22.79 -20.46 1.14
CA GLY A 211 -21.67 -20.95 1.94
C GLY A 211 -21.52 -22.47 1.94
N MET A 212 -20.47 -22.96 2.66
CA MET A 212 -20.19 -24.37 2.94
C MET A 212 -19.92 -25.24 1.70
N GLY A 213 -19.60 -24.65 0.55
CA GLY A 213 -19.33 -25.39 -0.70
C GLY A 213 -20.56 -26.12 -1.26
N ILE A 214 -21.76 -25.68 -0.89
CA ILE A 214 -23.00 -26.32 -1.31
C ILE A 214 -23.29 -25.98 -2.76
N GLU A 215 -23.60 -26.98 -3.55
CA GLU A 215 -24.00 -26.81 -4.94
C GLU A 215 -25.37 -26.17 -5.04
N VAL A 216 -25.50 -25.19 -5.91
CA VAL A 216 -26.75 -24.48 -6.18
C VAL A 216 -27.52 -25.25 -7.25
N SER A 217 -28.82 -25.46 -7.05
CA SER A 217 -29.64 -26.20 -8.01
C SER A 217 -29.76 -25.50 -9.36
N GLU A 218 -29.89 -26.30 -10.44
CA GLU A 218 -30.09 -25.77 -11.80
C GLU A 218 -31.28 -24.82 -11.91
N LYS A 219 -32.32 -25.09 -11.13
CA LYS A 219 -33.52 -24.25 -11.07
C LYS A 219 -33.21 -22.86 -10.55
N VAL A 220 -32.42 -22.77 -9.47
CA VAL A 220 -32.01 -21.51 -8.89
C VAL A 220 -31.08 -20.74 -9.84
N ILE A 221 -30.12 -21.43 -10.46
CA ILE A 221 -29.20 -20.83 -11.46
C ILE A 221 -29.99 -20.25 -12.63
N LYS A 222 -30.95 -21.01 -13.20
CA LYS A 222 -31.75 -20.55 -14.30
C LYS A 222 -32.58 -19.31 -13.96
N LEU A 223 -33.23 -19.29 -12.79
CA LEU A 223 -34.02 -18.13 -12.36
C LEU A 223 -33.13 -16.91 -12.05
N ALA A 224 -31.94 -17.12 -11.50
CA ALA A 224 -30.97 -16.06 -11.28
C ALA A 224 -30.47 -15.45 -12.60
N HIS A 225 -30.23 -16.30 -13.62
CA HIS A 225 -29.86 -15.87 -14.97
C HIS A 225 -30.96 -14.98 -15.60
N GLU A 226 -32.22 -15.37 -15.51
CA GLU A 226 -33.37 -14.62 -16.06
C GLU A 226 -33.52 -13.23 -15.40
N ARG A 227 -32.99 -13.04 -14.20
CA ARG A 227 -33.06 -11.78 -13.42
C ARG A 227 -31.73 -11.05 -13.24
N GLU A 228 -30.70 -11.51 -13.93
CA GLU A 228 -29.33 -10.92 -13.87
C GLU A 228 -28.75 -10.89 -12.45
N ILE A 229 -29.11 -11.88 -11.60
CA ILE A 229 -28.66 -12.01 -10.24
C ILE A 229 -27.32 -12.77 -10.21
N VAL A 230 -26.34 -12.25 -9.49
CA VAL A 230 -25.04 -12.92 -9.34
C VAL A 230 -25.11 -13.97 -8.24
N ILE A 231 -24.61 -15.20 -8.52
CA ILE A 231 -24.47 -16.25 -7.51
C ILE A 231 -22.98 -16.56 -7.31
N ILE A 232 -22.56 -16.52 -6.05
CA ILE A 232 -21.20 -16.87 -5.63
C ILE A 232 -21.27 -18.06 -4.68
N MET A 233 -20.53 -19.12 -4.98
CA MET A 233 -20.35 -20.25 -4.05
C MET A 233 -19.03 -20.09 -3.31
N SER A 234 -19.04 -20.29 -1.98
CA SER A 234 -17.86 -20.22 -1.14
C SER A 234 -17.73 -21.49 -0.28
N PRO A 235 -16.51 -22.03 -0.08
CA PRO A 235 -16.29 -23.17 0.81
C PRO A 235 -16.45 -22.80 2.29
N TYR A 236 -16.47 -21.52 2.63
CA TYR A 236 -16.59 -21.05 4.00
C TYR A 236 -18.03 -21.07 4.51
N ASP A 237 -18.21 -21.17 5.81
CA ASP A 237 -19.50 -21.00 6.47
C ASP A 237 -19.97 -19.54 6.45
N THR A 238 -21.27 -19.31 6.70
CA THR A 238 -21.88 -17.98 6.63
C THR A 238 -21.26 -16.96 7.58
N PHE A 239 -20.80 -17.38 8.76
CA PHE A 239 -20.14 -16.49 9.72
C PHE A 239 -18.75 -16.06 9.22
N THR A 240 -17.96 -16.98 8.69
CA THR A 240 -16.66 -16.70 8.09
C THR A 240 -16.79 -15.78 6.90
N ILE A 241 -17.77 -16.03 6.01
CA ILE A 241 -18.07 -15.16 4.86
C ILE A 241 -18.41 -13.76 5.34
N ALA A 242 -19.33 -13.62 6.31
CA ALA A 242 -19.76 -12.32 6.84
C ALA A 242 -18.60 -11.53 7.46
N ARG A 243 -17.61 -12.20 8.08
CA ARG A 243 -16.40 -11.58 8.61
C ARG A 243 -15.43 -11.11 7.53
N LEU A 244 -15.30 -11.87 6.45
CA LEU A 244 -14.31 -11.61 5.42
C LEU A 244 -14.80 -10.63 4.34
N ILE A 245 -16.10 -10.59 4.06
CA ILE A 245 -16.66 -9.90 2.89
C ILE A 245 -16.26 -8.41 2.81
N ASN A 246 -16.17 -7.73 3.94
CA ASN A 246 -15.77 -6.33 4.00
C ASN A 246 -14.31 -6.09 3.57
N GLN A 247 -13.47 -7.14 3.57
CA GLN A 247 -12.08 -7.05 3.08
C GLN A 247 -12.00 -7.04 1.55
N SER A 248 -13.12 -7.27 0.85
CA SER A 248 -13.20 -7.22 -0.61
C SER A 248 -13.28 -5.80 -1.18
N ILE A 249 -13.56 -4.79 -0.35
CA ILE A 249 -13.66 -3.40 -0.81
C ILE A 249 -12.34 -2.94 -1.45
N PRO A 250 -12.40 -2.13 -2.52
CA PRO A 250 -11.19 -1.66 -3.18
C PRO A 250 -10.46 -0.60 -2.37
N VAL A 251 -9.13 -0.61 -2.41
CA VAL A 251 -8.27 0.34 -1.67
C VAL A 251 -8.59 1.79 -1.98
N ARG A 252 -9.07 2.11 -3.19
CA ARG A 252 -9.48 3.48 -3.57
C ARG A 252 -10.52 4.08 -2.63
N TYR A 253 -11.31 3.25 -1.96
CA TYR A 253 -12.37 3.72 -1.06
C TYR A 253 -11.82 4.32 0.24
N ILE A 254 -10.65 3.85 0.69
CA ILE A 254 -10.04 4.26 1.96
C ILE A 254 -8.68 4.93 1.81
N MET A 255 -8.06 4.86 0.61
CA MET A 255 -6.75 5.49 0.39
C MET A 255 -6.82 6.99 0.57
N LYS A 256 -5.75 7.57 1.04
CA LYS A 256 -5.58 9.02 1.12
C LYS A 256 -4.95 9.53 -0.17
N THR A 257 -5.60 10.49 -0.79
CA THR A 257 -5.17 11.11 -2.06
C THR A 257 -4.42 12.41 -1.85
N ASP A 258 -4.49 13.00 -0.65
CA ASP A 258 -3.73 14.19 -0.30
C ASP A 258 -2.27 13.84 0.00
N THR A 259 -1.44 13.88 -1.04
CA THR A 259 -0.02 13.52 -0.99
C THR A 259 0.83 14.51 -0.19
N VAL A 260 0.38 15.72 0.05
CA VAL A 260 1.10 16.73 0.84
C VAL A 260 1.19 16.33 2.31
N SER A 261 0.15 15.70 2.85
CA SER A 261 0.15 15.16 4.22
C SER A 261 1.23 14.09 4.45
N TYR A 262 1.67 13.40 3.41
CA TYR A 262 2.63 12.30 3.50
C TYR A 262 4.09 12.73 3.54
N THR A 263 4.45 13.76 2.79
CA THR A 263 5.80 14.34 2.88
C THR A 263 6.06 14.90 4.28
N HIS A 264 5.03 15.41 4.94
CA HIS A 264 5.13 15.94 6.31
C HIS A 264 5.24 14.84 7.38
N LEU A 265 4.48 13.76 7.27
CA LEU A 265 4.53 12.63 8.21
C LEU A 265 5.87 11.88 8.15
N ARG A 266 6.42 11.63 6.97
CA ARG A 266 7.75 11.00 6.83
C ARG A 266 8.89 11.86 7.37
N ALA A 267 8.83 13.17 7.22
CA ALA A 267 9.82 14.07 7.80
C ALA A 267 9.81 14.02 9.34
N HIS A 268 8.65 13.82 9.97
CA HIS A 268 8.54 13.67 11.42
C HIS A 268 8.97 12.29 11.94
N GLU A 269 8.75 11.21 11.18
CA GLU A 269 9.17 9.86 11.58
C GLU A 269 10.70 9.68 11.48
N THR A 270 11.34 10.26 10.47
CA THR A 270 12.81 10.22 10.33
C THR A 270 13.52 11.01 11.42
N LEU A 271 12.90 12.03 12.02
CA LEU A 271 13.44 12.78 13.14
C LEU A 271 13.27 12.07 14.51
N ARG A 272 12.42 11.04 14.61
CA ARG A 272 12.25 10.26 15.85
C ARG A 272 13.26 9.12 16.02
N HIS A 273 14.01 8.79 14.99
CA HIS A 273 15.01 7.71 14.98
C HIS A 273 16.46 8.21 14.82
N LEU A 274 16.69 9.52 14.93
CA LEU A 274 17.98 10.16 15.10
C LEU A 274 18.11 10.76 16.51
#